data_9146f9915aa0488f829658decac4f48c
#
_entry.id   9146f9915aa0488f829658decac4f48c
#
_cell.length_a   1.000
_cell.length_b   1.000
_cell.length_c   1.000
_cell.angle_alpha   90.00
_cell.angle_beta   90.00
_cell.angle_gamma   90.00
#
_symmetry.space_group_name_H-M   'P 1'
#
loop_
_entity.id
_entity.type
_entity.pdbx_description
1 polymer ?
#
loop_
_entity_poly.entity_id
_entity_poly.type
_entity_poly.pdbx_seq_one_letter_code
_entity_poly.pdbx_strand_id
1 'polypeptide(L)'
;MQFGFNLPISGALAAPDIVARIAGEGEALGYDYLTVTDHLVLPDAAEPGYPYSETGAFFSADAFYRHEQLTIAAWLAAVTSRLRLVLAVMVVPHRPAVLAAKMLATIDVLSGGRLTVGIGAGWLKAEFDAVVTTPFAERGAVTDDYIAAFRALWGTDKPVIDTRYVRYDRLVLEPKPVQNPLPIWVGGESGPSLRRAARFGDAWYPIGSNNQHLLDTLPRYKAGLARLRQLTAAAGRTPDAVAPTYRVKRYGAALSPQPSDGERRLFSGNDTDIVGDIHALEDLGVTAIDFDFERPTEAAVIAEMRSFRERVLAKV
;
A
#
# COMPACT_ATOMS: atom_id res chain seq x y z
N MET A 1 -11.03 -13.66 4.22
CA MET A 1 -10.45 -12.35 3.79
C MET A 1 -9.67 -11.73 4.93
N GLN A 2 -8.60 -10.93 4.66
CA GLN A 2 -7.84 -10.19 5.69
C GLN A 2 -8.32 -8.75 5.77
N PHE A 3 -8.36 -8.18 6.99
CA PHE A 3 -8.77 -6.80 7.23
C PHE A 3 -7.66 -5.99 7.90
N GLY A 4 -7.34 -4.86 7.28
CA GLY A 4 -6.31 -3.96 7.75
C GLY A 4 -6.81 -2.55 8.04
N PHE A 5 -5.92 -1.73 8.57
CA PHE A 5 -6.16 -0.31 8.79
C PHE A 5 -4.93 0.54 8.46
N ASN A 6 -5.19 1.78 8.04
CA ASN A 6 -4.12 2.75 7.84
C ASN A 6 -3.71 3.36 9.19
N LEU A 7 -2.41 3.26 9.50
CA LEU A 7 -1.85 3.83 10.73
C LEU A 7 -1.46 5.30 10.48
N PRO A 8 -1.90 6.26 11.32
CA PRO A 8 -1.51 7.65 11.17
C PRO A 8 -0.05 7.85 11.61
N ILE A 9 0.84 8.02 10.63
CA ILE A 9 2.27 8.29 10.86
C ILE A 9 2.66 9.74 10.51
N SER A 10 1.66 10.61 10.36
CA SER A 10 1.84 12.04 10.06
C SER A 10 0.86 12.90 10.85
N GLY A 11 1.19 14.18 10.99
CA GLY A 11 0.36 15.16 11.69
C GLY A 11 0.26 14.94 13.20
N ALA A 12 -0.80 15.44 13.81
CA ALA A 12 -1.00 15.44 15.26
C ALA A 12 -1.02 14.05 15.92
N LEU A 13 -1.39 13.01 15.16
CA LEU A 13 -1.46 11.63 15.66
C LEU A 13 -0.15 10.84 15.48
N ALA A 14 0.90 11.46 14.96
CA ALA A 14 2.15 10.76 14.69
C ALA A 14 3.14 10.72 15.88
N ALA A 15 2.74 11.18 17.08
CA ALA A 15 3.57 10.99 18.27
C ALA A 15 3.80 9.48 18.52
N PRO A 16 5.03 9.05 18.85
CA PRO A 16 5.36 7.61 18.91
C PRO A 16 4.49 6.81 19.86
N ASP A 17 4.13 7.37 20.99
CA ASP A 17 3.25 6.75 22.00
C ASP A 17 1.81 6.60 21.47
N ILE A 18 1.29 7.57 20.71
CA ILE A 18 -0.03 7.49 20.06
C ILE A 18 -0.02 6.40 18.97
N VAL A 19 1.00 6.41 18.12
CA VAL A 19 1.18 5.41 17.05
C VAL A 19 1.24 4.00 17.63
N ALA A 20 2.00 3.79 18.73
CA ALA A 20 2.10 2.51 19.42
C ALA A 20 0.74 2.06 20.00
N ARG A 21 0.00 2.98 20.63
CA ARG A 21 -1.32 2.64 21.18
C ARG A 21 -2.33 2.28 20.11
N ILE A 22 -2.41 3.05 19.01
CA ILE A 22 -3.33 2.72 17.90
C ILE A 22 -2.96 1.36 17.27
N ALA A 23 -1.67 1.08 17.06
CA ALA A 23 -1.21 -0.20 16.55
C ALA A 23 -1.57 -1.36 17.50
N GLY A 24 -1.31 -1.19 18.80
CA GLY A 24 -1.63 -2.18 19.83
C GLY A 24 -3.14 -2.45 19.97
N GLU A 25 -3.97 -1.39 19.91
CA GLU A 25 -5.43 -1.54 19.92
C GLU A 25 -5.93 -2.24 18.63
N GLY A 26 -5.38 -1.91 17.47
CA GLY A 26 -5.70 -2.62 16.22
C GLY A 26 -5.38 -4.12 16.32
N GLU A 27 -4.24 -4.47 16.93
CA GLU A 27 -3.86 -5.86 17.18
C GLU A 27 -4.81 -6.54 18.18
N ALA A 28 -5.20 -5.86 19.26
CA ALA A 28 -6.14 -6.36 20.26
C ALA A 28 -7.55 -6.55 19.69
N LEU A 29 -7.99 -5.68 18.81
CA LEU A 29 -9.27 -5.76 18.10
C LEU A 29 -9.29 -6.86 17.01
N GLY A 30 -8.16 -7.50 16.72
CA GLY A 30 -8.07 -8.61 15.77
C GLY A 30 -8.04 -8.17 14.31
N TYR A 31 -7.48 -7.00 14.00
CA TYR A 31 -7.08 -6.67 12.64
C TYR A 31 -5.88 -7.52 12.24
N ASP A 32 -5.79 -7.87 10.94
CA ASP A 32 -4.75 -8.75 10.42
C ASP A 32 -3.46 -7.98 10.06
N TYR A 33 -3.60 -6.73 9.63
CA TYR A 33 -2.46 -5.90 9.23
C TYR A 33 -2.69 -4.41 9.45
N LEU A 34 -1.60 -3.68 9.50
CA LEU A 34 -1.59 -2.22 9.40
C LEU A 34 -0.86 -1.76 8.15
N THR A 35 -1.19 -0.57 7.67
CA THR A 35 -0.53 0.05 6.52
C THR A 35 0.17 1.33 6.92
N VAL A 36 1.36 1.61 6.34
CA VAL A 36 2.12 2.85 6.52
C VAL A 36 2.48 3.45 5.17
N THR A 37 2.29 4.76 5.04
CA THR A 37 2.55 5.52 3.80
C THR A 37 4.00 5.95 3.67
N ASP A 38 4.45 6.34 2.47
CA ASP A 38 5.82 6.79 2.20
C ASP A 38 5.86 8.21 1.63
N HIS A 39 6.44 9.11 2.39
CA HIS A 39 6.89 10.44 1.94
C HIS A 39 8.11 10.83 2.77
N LEU A 40 9.14 11.34 2.11
CA LEU A 40 10.41 11.73 2.72
C LEU A 40 10.47 13.24 2.98
N VAL A 41 10.11 14.02 1.98
CA VAL A 41 10.05 15.47 2.03
C VAL A 41 8.83 15.95 1.26
N LEU A 42 8.25 17.06 1.69
CA LEU A 42 7.08 17.64 1.04
C LEU A 42 7.41 19.09 0.63
N PRO A 43 6.93 19.54 -0.53
CA PRO A 43 7.03 20.95 -0.88
C PRO A 43 6.23 21.79 0.10
N ASP A 44 6.67 23.02 0.38
CA ASP A 44 5.99 23.96 1.28
C ASP A 44 4.69 24.53 0.71
N ALA A 45 4.48 24.39 -0.61
CA ALA A 45 3.26 24.73 -1.30
C ALA A 45 2.52 23.48 -1.80
N ALA A 46 1.19 23.49 -1.73
CA ALA A 46 0.39 22.40 -2.25
C ALA A 46 0.57 22.27 -3.76
N GLU A 47 1.11 21.15 -4.23
CA GLU A 47 1.10 20.82 -5.64
C GLU A 47 -0.28 20.24 -6.03
N PRO A 48 -0.93 20.76 -7.09
CA PRO A 48 -2.18 20.19 -7.58
C PRO A 48 -1.93 18.82 -8.22
N GLY A 49 -2.95 17.97 -8.18
CA GLY A 49 -2.93 16.69 -8.91
C GLY A 49 -2.74 15.44 -8.08
N TYR A 50 -2.98 15.52 -6.76
CA TYR A 50 -3.06 14.30 -5.94
C TYR A 50 -4.22 13.42 -6.44
N PRO A 51 -3.94 12.22 -6.97
CA PRO A 51 -4.95 11.43 -7.67
C PRO A 51 -6.01 10.80 -6.75
N TYR A 52 -5.80 10.80 -5.43
CA TYR A 52 -6.67 10.15 -4.46
C TYR A 52 -7.50 11.15 -3.62
N SER A 53 -7.68 12.35 -4.14
CA SER A 53 -8.51 13.41 -3.55
C SER A 53 -9.41 14.01 -4.62
N GLU A 54 -10.67 14.30 -4.27
CA GLU A 54 -11.64 14.94 -5.20
C GLU A 54 -11.21 16.35 -5.59
N THR A 55 -10.50 17.05 -4.70
CA THR A 55 -10.00 18.42 -4.92
C THR A 55 -8.61 18.47 -5.54
N GLY A 56 -7.93 17.33 -5.66
CA GLY A 56 -6.51 17.27 -6.03
C GLY A 56 -5.55 17.76 -4.93
N ALA A 57 -6.05 18.14 -3.77
CA ALA A 57 -5.24 18.53 -2.62
C ALA A 57 -4.68 17.29 -1.91
N PHE A 58 -3.39 17.34 -1.54
CA PHE A 58 -2.71 16.21 -0.90
C PHE A 58 -2.65 16.33 0.62
N PHE A 59 -2.34 17.49 1.16
CA PHE A 59 -2.11 17.66 2.59
C PHE A 59 -2.53 19.04 3.11
N SER A 60 -2.77 19.10 4.42
CA SER A 60 -2.78 20.32 5.22
C SER A 60 -1.39 20.59 5.80
N ALA A 61 -1.15 21.79 6.34
CA ALA A 61 0.12 22.15 6.98
C ALA A 61 0.58 21.18 8.07
N ASP A 62 -0.36 20.53 8.77
CA ASP A 62 -0.06 19.55 9.83
C ASP A 62 0.60 18.26 9.30
N ALA A 63 0.45 17.97 8.00
CA ALA A 63 1.00 16.75 7.40
C ALA A 63 2.50 16.77 7.16
N PHE A 64 3.19 17.92 7.41
CA PHE A 64 4.65 18.01 7.28
C PHE A 64 5.40 17.19 8.32
N TYR A 65 4.88 17.10 9.56
CA TYR A 65 5.44 16.16 10.52
C TYR A 65 5.09 14.74 10.10
N ARG A 66 6.12 13.96 9.74
CA ARG A 66 5.91 12.60 9.19
C ARG A 66 7.13 11.72 9.48
N HIS A 67 6.87 10.48 9.88
CA HIS A 67 7.93 9.48 10.02
C HIS A 67 8.35 8.90 8.67
N GLU A 68 9.64 8.61 8.53
CA GLU A 68 10.17 7.85 7.39
C GLU A 68 9.68 6.41 7.46
N GLN A 69 9.17 5.91 6.32
CA GLN A 69 8.39 4.67 6.25
C GLN A 69 9.13 3.43 6.75
N LEU A 70 10.37 3.21 6.32
CA LEU A 70 11.10 1.99 6.68
C LEU A 70 11.58 2.04 8.12
N THR A 71 11.94 3.22 8.61
CA THR A 71 12.33 3.44 10.00
C THR A 71 11.15 3.17 10.94
N ILE A 72 9.97 3.73 10.64
CA ILE A 72 8.79 3.47 11.48
C ILE A 72 8.33 2.02 11.38
N ALA A 73 8.45 1.38 10.21
CA ALA A 73 8.11 -0.03 10.05
C ALA A 73 9.02 -0.95 10.89
N ALA A 74 10.32 -0.66 10.97
CA ALA A 74 11.24 -1.38 11.86
C ALA A 74 10.87 -1.22 13.34
N TRP A 75 10.49 -0.01 13.75
CA TRP A 75 10.03 0.25 15.11
C TRP A 75 8.68 -0.45 15.41
N LEU A 76 7.73 -0.42 14.47
CA LEU A 76 6.46 -1.13 14.59
C LEU A 76 6.65 -2.65 14.69
N ALA A 77 7.67 -3.21 14.05
CA ALA A 77 8.02 -4.63 14.19
C ALA A 77 8.35 -5.01 15.64
N ALA A 78 8.92 -4.08 16.42
CA ALA A 78 9.27 -4.30 17.83
C ALA A 78 8.09 -4.06 18.81
N VAL A 79 7.14 -3.18 18.46
CA VAL A 79 6.02 -2.81 19.35
C VAL A 79 4.72 -3.57 19.04
N THR A 80 4.71 -4.40 18.00
CA THR A 80 3.59 -5.30 17.64
C THR A 80 4.07 -6.74 17.57
N SER A 81 3.16 -7.71 17.70
CA SER A 81 3.52 -9.14 17.73
C SER A 81 2.86 -9.98 16.62
N ARG A 82 1.69 -9.64 16.15
CA ARG A 82 0.91 -10.41 15.17
C ARG A 82 0.56 -9.65 13.89
N LEU A 83 0.33 -8.34 13.99
CA LEU A 83 -0.02 -7.51 12.84
C LEU A 83 1.01 -7.62 11.73
N ARG A 84 0.58 -7.91 10.52
CA ARG A 84 1.40 -7.77 9.34
C ARG A 84 1.64 -6.29 9.05
N LEU A 85 2.85 -5.94 8.67
CA LEU A 85 3.28 -4.58 8.36
C LEU A 85 3.27 -4.41 6.84
N VAL A 86 2.34 -3.63 6.31
CA VAL A 86 2.20 -3.40 4.87
C VAL A 86 2.69 -2.00 4.53
N LEU A 87 3.72 -1.90 3.71
CA LEU A 87 4.15 -0.62 3.14
C LEU A 87 3.13 -0.20 2.08
N ALA A 88 2.46 0.94 2.26
CA ALA A 88 1.28 1.28 1.43
C ALA A 88 1.32 2.71 0.83
N VAL A 89 2.19 2.95 -0.15
CA VAL A 89 3.15 2.07 -0.77
C VAL A 89 4.53 2.72 -0.70
N MET A 90 5.59 1.92 -0.58
CA MET A 90 6.96 2.42 -0.70
C MET A 90 7.19 2.97 -2.11
N VAL A 91 7.68 4.19 -2.20
CA VAL A 91 8.13 4.77 -3.47
C VAL A 91 9.52 4.21 -3.76
N VAL A 92 9.56 3.18 -4.59
CA VAL A 92 10.76 2.36 -4.82
C VAL A 92 12.00 3.18 -5.21
N PRO A 93 11.93 4.18 -6.13
CA PRO A 93 13.10 4.98 -6.50
C PRO A 93 13.66 5.91 -5.41
N HIS A 94 12.93 6.17 -4.32
CA HIS A 94 13.38 7.09 -3.27
C HIS A 94 14.63 6.60 -2.51
N ARG A 95 14.95 5.32 -2.61
CA ARG A 95 16.10 4.72 -1.93
C ARG A 95 16.91 3.87 -2.92
N PRO A 96 18.27 3.91 -2.88
CA PRO A 96 19.09 3.04 -3.73
C PRO A 96 18.70 1.56 -3.58
N ALA A 97 18.61 0.82 -4.68
CA ALA A 97 18.06 -0.54 -4.70
C ALA A 97 18.69 -1.49 -3.68
N VAL A 98 20.02 -1.54 -3.61
CA VAL A 98 20.73 -2.43 -2.69
C VAL A 98 20.47 -2.07 -1.22
N LEU A 99 20.44 -0.75 -0.91
CA LEU A 99 20.13 -0.27 0.44
C LEU A 99 18.68 -0.62 0.82
N ALA A 100 17.72 -0.35 -0.07
CA ALA A 100 16.31 -0.69 0.16
C ALA A 100 16.13 -2.20 0.37
N ALA A 101 16.72 -3.04 -0.49
CA ALA A 101 16.68 -4.49 -0.33
C ALA A 101 17.22 -4.96 1.03
N LYS A 102 18.32 -4.34 1.51
CA LYS A 102 18.90 -4.63 2.83
C LYS A 102 17.98 -4.22 3.97
N MET A 103 17.41 -3.02 3.92
CA MET A 103 16.49 -2.52 4.95
C MET A 103 15.24 -3.39 5.03
N LEU A 104 14.63 -3.73 3.89
CA LEU A 104 13.44 -4.57 3.81
C LEU A 104 13.68 -5.98 4.35
N ALA A 105 14.81 -6.61 3.99
CA ALA A 105 15.20 -7.91 4.54
C ALA A 105 15.40 -7.84 6.07
N THR A 106 16.01 -6.76 6.57
CA THR A 106 16.20 -6.54 8.00
C THR A 106 14.86 -6.39 8.72
N ILE A 107 13.92 -5.59 8.18
CA ILE A 107 12.58 -5.41 8.77
C ILE A 107 11.82 -6.74 8.78
N ASP A 108 11.94 -7.54 7.72
CA ASP A 108 11.29 -8.84 7.66
C ASP A 108 11.81 -9.79 8.75
N VAL A 109 13.13 -9.82 8.98
CA VAL A 109 13.73 -10.58 10.08
C VAL A 109 13.28 -10.05 11.45
N LEU A 110 13.34 -8.74 11.68
CA LEU A 110 12.96 -8.13 12.96
C LEU A 110 11.47 -8.33 13.27
N SER A 111 10.62 -8.38 12.25
CA SER A 111 9.20 -8.65 12.40
C SER A 111 8.84 -10.14 12.49
N GLY A 112 9.83 -11.05 12.32
CA GLY A 112 9.56 -12.49 12.27
C GLY A 112 8.73 -12.91 11.05
N GLY A 113 8.94 -12.28 9.88
CA GLY A 113 8.25 -12.61 8.63
C GLY A 113 6.87 -11.95 8.48
N ARG A 114 6.64 -10.81 9.14
CA ARG A 114 5.37 -10.07 9.05
C ARG A 114 5.37 -8.91 8.04
N LEU A 115 6.48 -8.67 7.33
CA LEU A 115 6.54 -7.61 6.34
C LEU A 115 5.81 -7.98 5.05
N THR A 116 5.13 -7.01 4.45
CA THR A 116 4.65 -7.02 3.05
C THR A 116 5.10 -5.74 2.37
N VAL A 117 5.82 -5.88 1.27
CA VAL A 117 6.39 -4.74 0.54
C VAL A 117 5.39 -4.25 -0.49
N GLY A 118 4.53 -3.31 -0.09
CA GLY A 118 3.72 -2.58 -1.07
C GLY A 118 4.57 -1.54 -1.79
N ILE A 119 4.49 -1.47 -3.10
CA ILE A 119 5.36 -0.67 -3.95
C ILE A 119 4.61 0.24 -4.89
N GLY A 120 5.19 1.42 -5.15
CA GLY A 120 4.78 2.39 -6.15
C GLY A 120 5.97 3.09 -6.80
N ALA A 121 5.72 3.79 -7.92
CA ALA A 121 6.77 4.54 -8.63
C ALA A 121 6.86 6.02 -8.19
N GLY A 122 5.92 6.50 -7.37
CA GLY A 122 5.82 7.91 -6.96
C GLY A 122 5.00 8.75 -7.93
N TRP A 123 4.29 9.71 -7.37
CA TRP A 123 3.46 10.67 -8.12
C TRP A 123 3.94 12.11 -7.94
N LEU A 124 4.52 12.46 -6.80
CA LEU A 124 4.93 13.82 -6.43
C LEU A 124 6.30 14.14 -7.01
N LYS A 125 6.29 14.96 -8.07
CA LYS A 125 7.53 15.26 -8.82
C LYS A 125 8.54 16.04 -7.98
N ALA A 126 8.10 17.02 -7.19
CA ALA A 126 9.00 17.83 -6.37
C ALA A 126 9.75 16.99 -5.32
N GLU A 127 9.05 16.07 -4.65
CA GLU A 127 9.69 15.13 -3.73
C GLU A 127 10.68 14.21 -4.45
N PHE A 128 10.27 13.67 -5.60
CA PHE A 128 11.13 12.79 -6.39
C PHE A 128 12.42 13.49 -6.81
N ASP A 129 12.33 14.69 -7.37
CA ASP A 129 13.50 15.47 -7.82
C ASP A 129 14.44 15.88 -6.66
N ALA A 130 13.92 15.98 -5.43
CA ALA A 130 14.72 16.29 -4.25
C ALA A 130 15.57 15.10 -3.75
N VAL A 131 15.12 13.86 -3.98
CA VAL A 131 15.73 12.66 -3.38
C VAL A 131 16.31 11.68 -4.41
N VAL A 132 15.96 11.82 -5.70
CA VAL A 132 16.34 10.88 -6.76
C VAL A 132 17.12 11.61 -7.85
N THR A 133 18.23 11.04 -8.29
CA THR A 133 19.10 11.63 -9.33
C THR A 133 18.66 11.32 -10.76
N THR A 134 17.84 10.29 -10.96
CA THR A 134 17.30 9.95 -12.29
C THR A 134 16.09 10.80 -12.62
N PRO A 135 15.83 11.12 -13.90
CA PRO A 135 14.67 11.92 -14.29
C PRO A 135 13.33 11.31 -13.83
N PHE A 136 12.40 12.15 -13.37
CA PHE A 136 11.06 11.72 -12.95
C PHE A 136 10.31 10.89 -14.00
N ALA A 137 10.51 11.21 -15.28
CA ALA A 137 9.90 10.46 -16.38
C ALA A 137 10.34 8.98 -16.44
N GLU A 138 11.51 8.65 -15.90
CA GLU A 138 12.07 7.30 -15.89
C GLU A 138 11.69 6.48 -14.64
N ARG A 139 10.97 7.09 -13.68
CA ARG A 139 10.63 6.45 -12.39
C ARG A 139 10.03 5.05 -12.51
N GLY A 140 9.23 4.81 -13.55
CA GLY A 140 8.62 3.50 -13.78
C GLY A 140 9.65 2.44 -14.16
N ALA A 141 10.59 2.76 -15.04
CA ALA A 141 11.66 1.85 -15.46
C ALA A 141 12.67 1.61 -14.32
N VAL A 142 13.01 2.65 -13.55
CA VAL A 142 13.80 2.52 -12.32
C VAL A 142 13.13 1.55 -11.34
N THR A 143 11.81 1.70 -11.12
CA THR A 143 11.04 0.82 -10.25
C THR A 143 11.13 -0.64 -10.69
N ASP A 144 10.98 -0.91 -12.00
CA ASP A 144 11.01 -2.27 -12.54
C ASP A 144 12.38 -2.92 -12.35
N ASP A 145 13.49 -2.20 -12.60
CA ASP A 145 14.84 -2.67 -12.37
C ASP A 145 15.14 -2.92 -10.88
N TYR A 146 14.64 -2.04 -10.00
CA TYR A 146 14.83 -2.17 -8.56
C TYR A 146 14.08 -3.38 -7.99
N ILE A 147 12.87 -3.68 -8.47
CA ILE A 147 12.14 -4.90 -8.07
C ILE A 147 12.92 -6.15 -8.50
N ALA A 148 13.46 -6.17 -9.71
CA ALA A 148 14.29 -7.28 -10.17
C ALA A 148 15.53 -7.44 -9.28
N ALA A 149 16.16 -6.33 -8.88
CA ALA A 149 17.29 -6.35 -7.95
C ALA A 149 16.89 -6.88 -6.57
N PHE A 150 15.73 -6.47 -6.03
CA PHE A 150 15.22 -7.00 -4.75
C PHE A 150 15.07 -8.52 -4.80
N ARG A 151 14.37 -9.04 -5.80
CA ARG A 151 14.17 -10.49 -5.96
C ARG A 151 15.51 -11.25 -6.07
N ALA A 152 16.47 -10.72 -6.83
CA ALA A 152 17.79 -11.32 -6.97
C ALA A 152 18.57 -11.32 -5.66
N LEU A 153 18.61 -10.18 -4.94
CA LEU A 153 19.32 -10.03 -3.67
C LEU A 153 18.73 -10.90 -2.56
N TRP A 154 17.42 -11.08 -2.52
CA TRP A 154 16.76 -11.90 -1.51
C TRP A 154 16.82 -13.40 -1.81
N GLY A 155 16.73 -13.79 -3.08
CA GLY A 155 16.58 -15.18 -3.49
C GLY A 155 17.87 -15.91 -3.87
N THR A 156 19.00 -15.20 -3.98
CA THR A 156 20.26 -15.78 -4.49
C THR A 156 21.44 -15.40 -3.60
N ASP A 157 22.36 -16.35 -3.32
CA ASP A 157 23.50 -16.12 -2.44
C ASP A 157 24.53 -15.13 -3.02
N LYS A 158 24.80 -15.21 -4.30
CA LYS A 158 25.74 -14.35 -5.01
C LYS A 158 25.09 -13.79 -6.27
N PRO A 159 24.09 -12.93 -6.14
CA PRO A 159 23.37 -12.39 -7.29
C PRO A 159 24.25 -11.51 -8.16
N VAL A 160 24.01 -11.62 -9.47
CA VAL A 160 24.53 -10.72 -10.48
C VAL A 160 23.35 -10.02 -11.12
N ILE A 161 23.43 -8.70 -11.25
CA ILE A 161 22.45 -7.92 -12.01
C ILE A 161 23.16 -6.89 -12.85
N ASP A 162 22.74 -6.76 -14.09
CA ASP A 162 23.22 -5.79 -15.05
C ASP A 162 22.02 -5.24 -15.82
N THR A 163 21.41 -4.19 -15.25
CA THR A 163 20.31 -3.47 -15.87
C THR A 163 20.71 -2.01 -16.09
N ARG A 164 19.82 -1.21 -16.65
CA ARG A 164 20.10 0.21 -16.89
C ARG A 164 20.34 0.99 -15.59
N TYR A 165 19.61 0.68 -14.53
CA TYR A 165 19.62 1.46 -13.28
C TYR A 165 20.25 0.73 -12.11
N VAL A 166 20.51 -0.57 -12.22
CA VAL A 166 21.14 -1.37 -11.16
C VAL A 166 22.21 -2.25 -11.75
N ARG A 167 23.42 -2.11 -11.23
CA ARG A 167 24.53 -2.92 -11.71
C ARG A 167 25.40 -3.37 -10.53
N TYR A 168 25.58 -4.67 -10.38
CA TYR A 168 26.51 -5.28 -9.44
C TYR A 168 26.85 -6.72 -9.84
N ASP A 169 27.99 -7.19 -9.33
CA ASP A 169 28.45 -8.57 -9.51
C ASP A 169 28.72 -9.20 -8.14
N ARG A 170 28.08 -10.33 -7.89
CA ARG A 170 28.31 -11.22 -6.73
C ARG A 170 28.34 -10.53 -5.37
N LEU A 171 27.35 -9.68 -5.09
CA LEU A 171 27.14 -9.12 -3.76
C LEU A 171 26.58 -10.19 -2.81
N VAL A 172 27.02 -10.16 -1.55
CA VAL A 172 26.41 -10.91 -0.46
C VAL A 172 25.50 -9.98 0.32
N LEU A 173 24.21 -10.33 0.39
CA LEU A 173 23.24 -9.63 1.21
C LEU A 173 22.75 -10.59 2.30
N GLU A 174 23.14 -10.31 3.55
CA GLU A 174 22.66 -11.02 4.75
C GLU A 174 22.21 -10.01 5.82
N PRO A 175 21.18 -10.32 6.61
CA PRO A 175 20.37 -11.52 6.51
C PRO A 175 19.48 -11.54 5.26
N LYS A 176 19.10 -12.71 4.80
CA LYS A 176 18.00 -12.88 3.86
C LYS A 176 16.68 -12.61 4.59
N PRO A 177 15.59 -12.24 3.88
CA PRO A 177 14.26 -12.24 4.48
C PRO A 177 13.90 -13.60 5.06
N VAL A 178 13.09 -13.61 6.11
CA VAL A 178 12.50 -14.85 6.66
C VAL A 178 11.51 -15.46 5.65
N GLN A 179 10.74 -14.57 4.99
CA GLN A 179 9.80 -14.97 3.94
C GLN A 179 10.53 -15.19 2.61
N ASN A 180 10.31 -16.32 1.97
CA ASN A 180 10.89 -16.63 0.65
C ASN A 180 9.81 -17.22 -0.28
N PRO A 181 9.28 -16.42 -1.22
CA PRO A 181 9.62 -15.01 -1.50
C PRO A 181 9.03 -14.03 -0.49
N LEU A 182 9.71 -12.91 -0.26
CA LEU A 182 9.15 -11.77 0.48
C LEU A 182 8.02 -11.15 -0.36
N PRO A 183 6.76 -11.05 0.16
CA PRO A 183 5.61 -10.61 -0.63
C PRO A 183 5.73 -9.18 -1.15
N ILE A 184 5.42 -8.98 -2.43
CA ILE A 184 5.36 -7.67 -3.09
C ILE A 184 3.92 -7.39 -3.53
N TRP A 185 3.30 -6.34 -2.98
CA TRP A 185 2.03 -5.80 -3.44
C TRP A 185 2.26 -4.59 -4.33
N VAL A 186 1.64 -4.53 -5.47
CA VAL A 186 1.84 -3.42 -6.43
C VAL A 186 0.65 -2.47 -6.37
N GLY A 187 0.92 -1.24 -5.94
CA GLY A 187 -0.07 -0.17 -5.88
C GLY A 187 -0.30 0.52 -7.23
N GLY A 188 -1.46 1.14 -7.32
CA GLY A 188 -1.88 1.97 -8.44
C GLY A 188 -2.76 1.27 -9.47
N GLU A 189 -3.50 2.10 -10.21
CA GLU A 189 -4.63 1.73 -11.09
C GLU A 189 -4.32 1.98 -12.57
N SER A 190 -3.20 2.68 -12.86
CA SER A 190 -2.80 3.02 -14.23
C SER A 190 -2.33 1.78 -15.03
N GLY A 191 -2.35 1.90 -16.36
CA GLY A 191 -1.85 0.83 -17.23
C GLY A 191 -0.42 0.38 -16.91
N PRO A 192 0.56 1.29 -16.66
CA PRO A 192 1.90 0.92 -16.19
C PRO A 192 1.90 0.16 -14.85
N SER A 193 1.08 0.58 -13.88
CA SER A 193 0.97 -0.11 -12.56
C SER A 193 0.40 -1.53 -12.73
N LEU A 194 -0.65 -1.70 -13.52
CA LEU A 194 -1.22 -3.03 -13.81
C LEU A 194 -0.22 -3.95 -14.51
N ARG A 195 0.58 -3.44 -15.47
CA ARG A 195 1.63 -4.25 -16.10
C ARG A 195 2.71 -4.66 -15.12
N ARG A 196 3.07 -3.78 -14.16
CA ARG A 196 4.03 -4.07 -13.09
C ARG A 196 3.49 -5.13 -12.14
N ALA A 197 2.22 -5.01 -11.71
CA ALA A 197 1.54 -6.00 -10.90
C ALA A 197 1.54 -7.37 -11.60
N ALA A 198 1.18 -7.41 -12.87
CA ALA A 198 1.17 -8.63 -13.68
C ALA A 198 2.53 -9.32 -13.79
N ARG A 199 3.63 -8.55 -13.88
CA ARG A 199 4.99 -9.09 -14.03
C ARG A 199 5.63 -9.49 -12.72
N PHE A 200 5.50 -8.68 -11.69
CA PHE A 200 6.33 -8.77 -10.48
C PHE A 200 5.55 -8.94 -9.18
N GLY A 201 4.23 -8.59 -9.17
CA GLY A 201 3.43 -8.57 -7.97
C GLY A 201 2.98 -9.95 -7.52
N ASP A 202 2.87 -10.11 -6.20
CA ASP A 202 2.14 -11.20 -5.57
C ASP A 202 0.68 -10.77 -5.30
N ALA A 203 0.45 -9.44 -5.17
CA ALA A 203 -0.89 -8.87 -5.15
C ALA A 203 -0.95 -7.52 -5.88
N TRP A 204 -2.15 -7.15 -6.31
CA TRP A 204 -2.50 -5.83 -6.81
C TRP A 204 -3.24 -5.06 -5.71
N TYR A 205 -2.74 -3.87 -5.39
CA TYR A 205 -3.21 -3.05 -4.29
C TYR A 205 -3.71 -1.68 -4.77
N PRO A 206 -4.93 -1.61 -5.32
CA PRO A 206 -5.53 -0.38 -5.80
C PRO A 206 -6.22 0.39 -4.69
N ILE A 207 -6.37 1.72 -4.90
CA ILE A 207 -7.23 2.59 -4.12
C ILE A 207 -8.46 2.93 -4.96
N GLY A 208 -9.66 2.59 -4.50
CA GLY A 208 -10.89 2.79 -5.28
C GLY A 208 -11.17 4.21 -5.73
N SER A 209 -10.69 5.20 -4.98
CA SER A 209 -10.95 6.63 -5.17
C SER A 209 -9.95 7.36 -6.06
N ASN A 210 -9.12 6.66 -6.86
CA ASN A 210 -8.23 7.34 -7.81
C ASN A 210 -9.05 8.11 -8.87
N ASN A 211 -8.98 9.44 -8.87
CA ASN A 211 -9.81 10.29 -9.76
C ASN A 211 -9.46 10.18 -11.24
N GLN A 212 -8.29 9.65 -11.60
CA GLN A 212 -7.85 9.41 -12.98
C GLN A 212 -8.20 7.99 -13.46
N HIS A 213 -8.35 7.04 -12.53
CA HIS A 213 -8.58 5.63 -12.81
C HIS A 213 -9.52 5.05 -11.75
N LEU A 214 -10.78 5.49 -11.75
CA LEU A 214 -11.78 5.10 -10.76
C LEU A 214 -12.03 3.59 -10.74
N LEU A 215 -11.99 3.02 -9.55
CA LEU A 215 -12.38 1.63 -9.25
C LEU A 215 -13.41 1.60 -8.10
N ASP A 216 -14.19 2.65 -7.98
CA ASP A 216 -15.10 2.95 -6.88
C ASP A 216 -16.49 2.34 -7.05
N THR A 217 -16.72 1.55 -8.10
CA THR A 217 -17.94 0.75 -8.28
C THR A 217 -17.59 -0.70 -8.59
N LEU A 218 -18.50 -1.62 -8.30
CA LEU A 218 -18.26 -3.05 -8.55
C LEU A 218 -17.98 -3.37 -10.02
N PRO A 219 -18.69 -2.80 -11.02
CA PRO A 219 -18.36 -3.01 -12.43
C PRO A 219 -16.98 -2.47 -12.82
N ARG A 220 -16.57 -1.29 -12.30
CA ARG A 220 -15.23 -0.73 -12.56
C ARG A 220 -14.13 -1.61 -11.99
N TYR A 221 -14.29 -2.09 -10.76
CA TYR A 221 -13.34 -3.00 -10.15
C TYR A 221 -13.25 -4.33 -10.91
N LYS A 222 -14.39 -4.93 -11.30
CA LYS A 222 -14.42 -6.13 -12.15
C LYS A 222 -13.65 -5.95 -13.46
N ALA A 223 -13.85 -4.81 -14.13
CA ALA A 223 -13.12 -4.49 -15.37
C ALA A 223 -11.61 -4.36 -15.13
N GLY A 224 -11.19 -3.69 -14.05
CA GLY A 224 -9.80 -3.59 -13.63
C GLY A 224 -9.17 -4.96 -13.37
N LEU A 225 -9.87 -5.82 -12.64
CA LEU A 225 -9.42 -7.19 -12.35
C LEU A 225 -9.32 -8.06 -13.61
N ALA A 226 -10.29 -7.97 -14.50
CA ALA A 226 -10.24 -8.68 -15.79
C ALA A 226 -9.02 -8.22 -16.61
N ARG A 227 -8.73 -6.92 -16.61
CA ARG A 227 -7.55 -6.37 -17.28
C ARG A 227 -6.25 -6.86 -16.65
N LEU A 228 -6.17 -6.90 -15.32
CA LEU A 228 -5.02 -7.47 -14.61
C LEU A 228 -4.77 -8.93 -15.01
N ARG A 229 -5.80 -9.77 -14.98
CA ARG A 229 -5.72 -11.19 -15.38
C ARG A 229 -5.21 -11.38 -16.81
N GLN A 230 -5.70 -10.57 -17.76
CA GLN A 230 -5.20 -10.58 -19.14
C GLN A 230 -3.71 -10.25 -19.23
N LEU A 231 -3.27 -9.21 -18.51
CA LEU A 231 -1.87 -8.78 -18.48
C LEU A 231 -0.98 -9.82 -17.80
N THR A 232 -1.48 -10.49 -16.76
CA THR A 232 -0.77 -11.56 -16.05
C THR A 232 -0.54 -12.77 -16.98
N ALA A 233 -1.56 -13.17 -17.72
CA ALA A 233 -1.42 -14.21 -18.75
C ALA A 233 -0.43 -13.81 -19.85
N ALA A 234 -0.51 -12.56 -20.34
CA ALA A 234 0.42 -12.03 -21.33
C ALA A 234 1.88 -11.94 -20.83
N ALA A 235 2.07 -11.84 -19.50
CA ALA A 235 3.39 -11.91 -18.87
C ALA A 235 3.90 -13.35 -18.62
N GLY A 236 3.18 -14.38 -19.12
CA GLY A 236 3.55 -15.78 -18.99
C GLY A 236 3.26 -16.39 -17.60
N ARG A 237 2.41 -15.74 -16.80
CA ARG A 237 1.97 -16.24 -15.49
C ARG A 237 0.53 -16.75 -15.55
N THR A 238 0.10 -17.55 -14.59
CA THR A 238 -1.32 -17.92 -14.47
C THR A 238 -2.17 -16.67 -14.23
N PRO A 239 -3.35 -16.52 -14.81
CA PRO A 239 -4.18 -15.31 -14.68
C PRO A 239 -4.43 -14.87 -13.23
N ASP A 240 -4.56 -15.84 -12.31
CA ASP A 240 -4.83 -15.61 -10.89
C ASP A 240 -3.56 -15.63 -10.02
N ALA A 241 -2.36 -15.54 -10.62
CA ALA A 241 -1.08 -15.49 -9.88
C ALA A 241 -0.90 -14.19 -9.07
N VAL A 242 -1.72 -13.17 -9.33
CA VAL A 242 -1.70 -11.89 -8.61
C VAL A 242 -3.00 -11.76 -7.82
N ALA A 243 -2.90 -11.85 -6.50
CA ALA A 243 -4.05 -11.73 -5.62
C ALA A 243 -4.65 -10.31 -5.69
N PRO A 244 -5.97 -10.15 -5.85
CA PRO A 244 -6.60 -8.85 -5.77
C PRO A 244 -6.77 -8.42 -4.31
N THR A 245 -6.56 -7.12 -4.05
CA THR A 245 -6.82 -6.47 -2.77
C THR A 245 -7.56 -5.15 -3.01
N TYR A 246 -7.97 -4.46 -1.95
CA TYR A 246 -8.67 -3.18 -2.09
C TYR A 246 -8.39 -2.25 -0.92
N ARG A 247 -8.07 -0.97 -1.20
CA ARG A 247 -7.93 0.05 -0.17
C ARG A 247 -9.11 1.00 -0.17
N VAL A 248 -9.73 1.16 1.00
CA VAL A 248 -10.89 2.02 1.25
C VAL A 248 -10.45 3.28 2.01
N LYS A 249 -10.38 4.43 1.31
CA LYS A 249 -10.04 5.71 1.96
C LYS A 249 -11.21 6.35 2.69
N ARG A 250 -12.42 6.16 2.17
CA ARG A 250 -13.65 6.73 2.75
C ARG A 250 -14.77 5.70 2.66
N TYR A 251 -15.62 5.70 3.66
CA TYR A 251 -16.78 4.82 3.75
C TYR A 251 -17.93 5.49 4.53
N GLY A 252 -19.12 4.90 4.45
CA GLY A 252 -20.29 5.28 5.23
C GLY A 252 -21.21 6.27 4.53
N ALA A 253 -22.24 6.70 5.25
CA ALA A 253 -23.35 7.49 4.73
C ALA A 253 -22.95 8.89 4.24
N ALA A 254 -21.82 9.43 4.69
CA ALA A 254 -21.31 10.74 4.24
C ALA A 254 -20.68 10.66 2.83
N LEU A 255 -20.34 9.45 2.35
CA LEU A 255 -19.84 9.26 1.00
C LEU A 255 -21.01 9.29 0.00
N SER A 256 -20.93 10.15 -1.04
CA SER A 256 -21.96 10.19 -2.07
C SER A 256 -22.16 8.81 -2.69
N PRO A 257 -23.38 8.26 -2.69
CA PRO A 257 -23.64 6.90 -3.16
C PRO A 257 -23.64 6.77 -4.68
N GLN A 258 -23.78 7.85 -5.42
CA GLN A 258 -23.94 7.84 -6.88
C GLN A 258 -22.75 8.46 -7.58
N PRO A 259 -21.85 7.66 -8.21
CA PRO A 259 -20.89 8.14 -9.17
C PRO A 259 -21.54 8.48 -10.52
N SER A 260 -20.76 9.07 -11.41
CA SER A 260 -21.23 9.58 -12.72
C SER A 260 -21.79 8.53 -13.68
N ASP A 261 -21.58 7.23 -13.40
CA ASP A 261 -22.09 6.09 -14.22
C ASP A 261 -23.43 5.51 -13.73
N GLY A 262 -24.02 6.08 -12.68
CA GLY A 262 -25.29 5.62 -12.13
C GLY A 262 -25.23 4.38 -11.23
N GLU A 263 -24.06 3.79 -11.09
CA GLU A 263 -23.82 2.66 -10.18
C GLU A 263 -23.67 3.13 -8.74
N ARG A 264 -23.88 2.25 -7.75
CA ARG A 264 -23.60 2.57 -6.36
C ARG A 264 -22.07 2.56 -6.11
N ARG A 265 -21.59 3.61 -5.46
CA ARG A 265 -20.19 3.65 -5.02
C ARG A 265 -19.96 2.61 -3.93
N LEU A 266 -18.92 1.80 -4.08
CA LEU A 266 -18.48 0.85 -3.06
C LEU A 266 -18.19 1.57 -1.73
N PHE A 267 -18.58 0.93 -0.64
CA PHE A 267 -18.43 1.43 0.73
C PHE A 267 -19.23 2.70 1.06
N SER A 268 -20.12 3.17 0.19
CA SER A 268 -21.12 4.19 0.53
C SER A 268 -22.34 3.57 1.19
N GLY A 269 -23.13 4.40 1.92
CA GLY A 269 -24.36 3.96 2.56
C GLY A 269 -24.20 3.54 4.01
N ASN A 270 -25.02 2.63 4.48
CA ASN A 270 -25.04 2.14 5.86
C ASN A 270 -24.15 0.88 6.06
N ASP A 271 -24.10 0.36 7.27
CA ASP A 271 -23.30 -0.82 7.62
C ASP A 271 -23.67 -2.07 6.80
N THR A 272 -24.95 -2.26 6.49
CA THR A 272 -25.43 -3.40 5.67
C THR A 272 -24.92 -3.29 4.23
N ASP A 273 -24.91 -2.07 3.68
CA ASP A 273 -24.36 -1.79 2.35
C ASP A 273 -22.87 -2.11 2.29
N ILE A 274 -22.12 -1.72 3.34
CA ILE A 274 -20.69 -1.97 3.44
C ILE A 274 -20.38 -3.47 3.56
N VAL A 275 -21.14 -4.20 4.38
CA VAL A 275 -21.03 -5.68 4.48
C VAL A 275 -21.29 -6.34 3.13
N GLY A 276 -22.32 -5.89 2.42
CA GLY A 276 -22.63 -6.37 1.06
C GLY A 276 -21.50 -6.12 0.06
N ASP A 277 -20.82 -4.97 0.14
CA ASP A 277 -19.66 -4.65 -0.70
C ASP A 277 -18.47 -5.56 -0.39
N ILE A 278 -18.22 -5.85 0.89
CA ILE A 278 -17.14 -6.77 1.30
C ILE A 278 -17.41 -8.16 0.71
N HIS A 279 -18.61 -8.71 0.85
CA HIS A 279 -18.96 -9.99 0.25
C HIS A 279 -18.86 -9.99 -1.29
N ALA A 280 -19.30 -8.90 -1.95
CA ALA A 280 -19.19 -8.79 -3.40
C ALA A 280 -17.74 -8.74 -3.89
N LEU A 281 -16.84 -8.16 -3.11
CA LEU A 281 -15.40 -8.16 -3.39
C LEU A 281 -14.78 -9.54 -3.07
N GLU A 282 -15.20 -10.21 -2.01
CA GLU A 282 -14.78 -11.57 -1.67
C GLU A 282 -15.15 -12.56 -2.78
N ASP A 283 -16.36 -12.48 -3.34
CA ASP A 283 -16.81 -13.28 -4.47
C ASP A 283 -15.95 -13.08 -5.74
N LEU A 284 -15.29 -11.93 -5.85
CA LEU A 284 -14.33 -11.66 -6.92
C LEU A 284 -12.92 -12.18 -6.62
N GLY A 285 -12.70 -12.75 -5.43
CA GLY A 285 -11.43 -13.29 -4.96
C GLY A 285 -10.54 -12.27 -4.26
N VAL A 286 -11.07 -11.12 -3.83
CA VAL A 286 -10.31 -10.15 -3.03
C VAL A 286 -9.88 -10.81 -1.73
N THR A 287 -8.58 -10.74 -1.44
CA THR A 287 -7.95 -11.43 -0.31
C THR A 287 -7.72 -10.53 0.90
N ALA A 288 -7.65 -9.21 0.68
CA ALA A 288 -7.39 -8.24 1.74
C ALA A 288 -8.05 -6.89 1.45
N ILE A 289 -8.60 -6.26 2.49
CA ILE A 289 -9.17 -4.91 2.44
C ILE A 289 -8.65 -4.11 3.64
N ASP A 290 -8.17 -2.88 3.43
CA ASP A 290 -7.86 -1.96 4.52
C ASP A 290 -8.69 -0.69 4.46
N PHE A 291 -8.92 -0.13 5.66
CA PHE A 291 -9.76 1.05 5.87
C PHE A 291 -8.95 2.19 6.49
N ASP A 292 -9.32 3.41 6.12
CA ASP A 292 -8.79 4.63 6.71
C ASP A 292 -9.76 5.10 7.83
N PHE A 293 -9.32 4.97 9.09
CA PHE A 293 -10.08 5.43 10.26
C PHE A 293 -9.65 6.85 10.65
N GLU A 294 -9.69 7.78 9.67
CA GLU A 294 -9.26 9.15 9.87
C GLU A 294 -10.20 9.89 10.84
N ARG A 295 -9.68 10.26 12.02
CA ARG A 295 -10.37 11.00 13.08
C ARG A 295 -9.39 12.00 13.71
N PRO A 296 -9.89 13.10 14.32
CA PRO A 296 -9.04 14.18 14.84
C PRO A 296 -8.25 13.82 16.11
N THR A 297 -8.64 12.79 16.85
CA THR A 297 -7.98 12.38 18.10
C THR A 297 -7.74 10.87 18.13
N GLU A 298 -6.71 10.45 18.88
CA GLU A 298 -6.40 9.05 19.13
C GLU A 298 -7.62 8.26 19.66
N ALA A 299 -8.28 8.79 20.67
CA ALA A 299 -9.45 8.14 21.26
C ALA A 299 -10.58 7.95 20.23
N ALA A 300 -10.77 8.91 19.34
CA ALA A 300 -11.77 8.82 18.28
C ALA A 300 -11.38 7.80 17.19
N VAL A 301 -10.09 7.68 16.84
CA VAL A 301 -9.58 6.64 15.92
C VAL A 301 -9.85 5.25 16.52
N ILE A 302 -9.45 5.02 17.76
CA ILE A 302 -9.62 3.72 18.44
C ILE A 302 -11.11 3.37 18.60
N ALA A 303 -11.94 4.34 18.98
CA ALA A 303 -13.39 4.15 19.10
C ALA A 303 -14.03 3.77 17.78
N GLU A 304 -13.61 4.41 16.67
CA GLU A 304 -14.13 4.07 15.33
C GLU A 304 -13.64 2.68 14.87
N MET A 305 -12.38 2.33 15.09
CA MET A 305 -11.85 0.99 14.78
C MET A 305 -12.65 -0.10 15.49
N ARG A 306 -12.93 0.08 16.78
CA ARG A 306 -13.74 -0.84 17.59
C ARG A 306 -15.18 -0.91 17.09
N SER A 307 -15.82 0.24 16.93
CA SER A 307 -17.19 0.34 16.44
C SER A 307 -17.37 -0.28 15.06
N PHE A 308 -16.43 -0.03 14.13
CA PHE A 308 -16.45 -0.62 12.80
C PHE A 308 -16.27 -2.14 12.84
N ARG A 309 -15.36 -2.64 13.70
CA ARG A 309 -15.18 -4.08 13.92
C ARG A 309 -16.48 -4.74 14.35
N GLU A 310 -17.20 -4.15 15.32
CA GLU A 310 -18.45 -4.69 15.86
C GLU A 310 -19.62 -4.59 14.88
N ARG A 311 -19.78 -3.43 14.21
CA ARG A 311 -20.93 -3.15 13.34
C ARG A 311 -20.81 -3.76 11.94
N VAL A 312 -19.60 -3.90 11.43
CA VAL A 312 -19.34 -4.33 10.06
C VAL A 312 -18.58 -5.66 10.03
N LEU A 313 -17.32 -5.70 10.50
CA LEU A 313 -16.45 -6.86 10.27
C LEU A 313 -16.89 -8.13 11.04
N ALA A 314 -17.63 -7.98 12.14
CA ALA A 314 -18.21 -9.12 12.85
C ALA A 314 -19.37 -9.79 12.10
N LYS A 315 -19.84 -9.20 10.99
CA LYS A 315 -20.95 -9.71 10.16
C LYS A 315 -20.48 -10.27 8.81
N VAL A 316 -19.20 -10.20 8.56
CA VAL A 316 -18.48 -10.79 7.44
C VAL A 316 -17.82 -12.09 7.89
#